data_97de0a511b9aac7ef2fd678099cc17fe
#
_entry.id   97de0a511b9aac7ef2fd678099cc17fe
#
_cell.length_a   1.000
_cell.length_b   1.000
_cell.length_c   1.000
_cell.angle_alpha   90.00
_cell.angle_beta   90.00
_cell.angle_gamma   90.00
#
_symmetry.space_group_name_H-M   'P 1'
#
loop_
_entity.id
_entity.type
_entity.pdbx_description
1 polymer ?
#
loop_
_entity_poly.entity_id
_entity_poly.type
_entity_poly.pdbx_seq_one_letter_code
_entity_poly.pdbx_strand_id
1 'polypeptide(L)'
;YEKDYLSEFEEKGGALEALQSGPDKAIQKLEDSSVSRYDQYKTGSYVNTAMYMGTNSTSYYFSVANGNISRFFDEMYLNTPWDYHYNNLDGRTILDRLAAVKYFAIKKNGYGYVPYGYDQEAVTTKKYRIYEDEDALPLGYTYDTWIPREKYEKLSVTEKQQALLQ
;
A
#
# COMPACT_ATOMS: atom_id res chain seq x y z
N TYR A 1 13.43 22.68 -29.58
CA TYR A 1 11.98 22.68 -29.30
C TYR A 1 11.34 21.34 -29.65
N GLU A 2 11.62 20.74 -30.82
CA GLU A 2 11.04 19.46 -31.22
C GLU A 2 11.56 18.26 -30.38
N LYS A 3 12.84 18.25 -30.01
CA LYS A 3 13.44 17.14 -29.24
C LYS A 3 12.90 17.03 -27.81
N ASP A 4 12.67 18.16 -27.16
CA ASP A 4 12.16 18.17 -25.78
C ASP A 4 10.67 17.79 -25.74
N TYR A 5 9.92 18.14 -26.78
CA TYR A 5 8.48 17.82 -26.88
C TYR A 5 8.25 16.33 -27.16
N LEU A 6 9.09 15.69 -27.95
CA LEU A 6 8.97 14.26 -28.27
C LEU A 6 9.36 13.34 -27.11
N SER A 7 10.17 13.82 -26.15
CA SER A 7 10.55 13.04 -24.96
C SER A 7 9.40 12.85 -23.97
N GLU A 8 8.32 13.63 -24.09
CA GLU A 8 7.12 13.51 -23.25
C GLU A 8 6.09 12.52 -23.80
N PHE A 9 6.30 11.98 -25.00
CA PHE A 9 5.41 10.99 -25.60
C PHE A 9 5.95 9.57 -25.40
N GLU A 10 5.09 8.71 -24.88
CA GLU A 10 5.34 7.28 -24.78
C GLU A 10 5.16 6.62 -26.16
N GLU A 11 5.93 5.56 -26.42
CA GLU A 11 5.68 4.73 -27.59
C GLU A 11 4.28 4.09 -27.52
N LYS A 12 3.72 3.73 -28.67
CA LYS A 12 2.39 3.09 -28.75
C LYS A 12 2.34 1.86 -27.86
N GLY A 13 1.50 1.92 -26.83
CA GLY A 13 1.33 0.85 -25.84
C GLY A 13 2.20 0.97 -24.59
N GLY A 14 3.18 1.87 -24.56
CA GLY A 14 4.09 2.06 -23.43
C GLY A 14 3.34 2.44 -22.14
N ALA A 15 2.39 3.35 -22.22
CA ALA A 15 1.57 3.72 -21.08
C ALA A 15 0.77 2.53 -20.51
N LEU A 16 0.21 1.69 -21.39
CA LEU A 16 -0.51 0.49 -20.97
C LEU A 16 0.43 -0.55 -20.33
N GLU A 17 1.61 -0.75 -20.91
CA GLU A 17 2.61 -1.64 -20.32
C GLU A 17 3.06 -1.15 -18.95
N ALA A 18 3.27 0.15 -18.80
CA ALA A 18 3.63 0.78 -17.52
C ALA A 18 2.54 0.58 -16.46
N LEU A 19 1.27 0.82 -16.79
CA LEU A 19 0.13 0.57 -15.91
C LEU A 19 0.01 -0.92 -15.50
N GLN A 20 0.40 -1.84 -16.36
CA GLN A 20 0.37 -3.28 -16.11
C GLN A 20 1.68 -3.84 -15.53
N SER A 21 2.65 -3.00 -15.23
CA SER A 21 3.97 -3.41 -14.74
C SER A 21 4.02 -3.73 -13.25
N GLY A 22 2.98 -3.35 -12.50
CA GLY A 22 2.85 -3.58 -11.06
C GLY A 22 2.58 -5.04 -10.66
N PRO A 23 2.39 -5.28 -9.37
CA PRO A 23 2.10 -6.60 -8.83
C PRO A 23 0.66 -7.07 -9.08
N ASP A 24 -0.21 -6.19 -9.58
CA ASP A 24 -1.65 -6.42 -9.71
C ASP A 24 -2.02 -7.73 -10.40
N LYS A 25 -1.33 -8.08 -11.49
CA LYS A 25 -1.55 -9.37 -12.18
C LYS A 25 -1.16 -10.58 -11.32
N ALA A 26 -0.26 -10.42 -10.37
CA ALA A 26 0.07 -11.47 -9.42
C ALA A 26 -0.99 -11.57 -8.32
N ILE A 27 -1.47 -10.43 -7.83
CA ILE A 27 -2.57 -10.34 -6.85
C ILE A 27 -3.85 -10.97 -7.41
N GLN A 28 -4.20 -10.68 -8.66
CA GLN A 28 -5.39 -11.26 -9.30
C GLN A 28 -5.37 -12.80 -9.38
N LYS A 29 -4.19 -13.42 -9.32
CA LYS A 29 -4.08 -14.90 -9.34
C LYS A 29 -4.42 -15.56 -8.02
N LEU A 30 -4.55 -14.79 -6.94
CA LEU A 30 -4.85 -15.33 -5.60
C LEU A 30 -6.30 -15.78 -5.47
N GLU A 31 -7.19 -15.33 -6.39
CA GLU A 31 -8.62 -15.66 -6.38
C GLU A 31 -9.29 -15.42 -5.02
N ASP A 32 -8.73 -14.50 -4.22
CA ASP A 32 -9.26 -14.16 -2.90
C ASP A 32 -10.53 -13.34 -3.08
N SER A 33 -11.66 -13.88 -2.60
CA SER A 33 -12.95 -13.20 -2.61
C SER A 33 -13.11 -12.19 -1.47
N SER A 34 -12.16 -12.11 -0.55
CA SER A 34 -12.17 -11.13 0.54
C SER A 34 -11.87 -9.73 0.03
N VAL A 35 -12.43 -8.72 0.68
CA VAL A 35 -12.06 -7.32 0.42
C VAL A 35 -10.78 -7.03 1.20
N SER A 36 -9.64 -7.35 0.61
CA SER A 36 -8.30 -7.13 1.16
C SER A 36 -7.51 -6.16 0.29
N ARG A 37 -6.44 -5.61 0.85
CA ARG A 37 -5.49 -4.76 0.14
C ARG A 37 -4.13 -5.47 0.01
N TYR A 38 -3.33 -4.95 -0.90
CA TYR A 38 -1.90 -5.24 -0.94
C TYR A 38 -1.08 -3.98 -0.73
N ASP A 39 0.12 -4.16 -0.20
CA ASP A 39 1.19 -3.17 -0.18
C ASP A 39 2.41 -3.71 -0.92
N GLN A 40 3.40 -2.85 -1.19
CA GLN A 40 4.61 -3.26 -1.89
C GLN A 40 5.85 -2.54 -1.41
N TYR A 41 6.98 -3.23 -1.44
CA TYR A 41 8.26 -2.61 -1.20
C TYR A 41 8.59 -1.63 -2.34
N LYS A 42 8.69 -0.36 -2.01
CA LYS A 42 8.93 0.76 -2.95
C LYS A 42 7.88 0.82 -4.06
N THR A 43 7.03 1.77 -3.95
CA THR A 43 6.03 2.09 -4.98
C THR A 43 6.74 2.51 -6.27
N GLY A 44 6.24 2.05 -7.40
CA GLY A 44 6.66 2.53 -8.72
C GLY A 44 6.14 3.95 -9.00
N SER A 45 6.48 4.47 -10.17
CA SER A 45 6.04 5.81 -10.61
C SER A 45 4.52 5.93 -10.81
N TYR A 46 3.81 4.81 -10.92
CA TYR A 46 2.37 4.79 -11.18
C TYR A 46 1.62 4.29 -9.94
N VAL A 47 1.00 5.21 -9.22
CA VAL A 47 0.31 4.92 -7.94
C VAL A 47 -1.12 4.40 -8.10
N ASN A 48 -1.79 4.66 -9.22
CA ASN A 48 -3.19 4.27 -9.43
C ASN A 48 -3.36 2.97 -10.23
N THR A 49 -2.33 2.14 -10.34
CA THR A 49 -2.39 0.88 -11.09
C THR A 49 -3.44 -0.07 -10.56
N ALA A 50 -3.59 -0.17 -9.24
CA ALA A 50 -4.60 -1.01 -8.59
C ALA A 50 -6.03 -0.65 -9.03
N MET A 51 -6.36 0.64 -9.07
CA MET A 51 -7.67 1.11 -9.52
C MET A 51 -7.93 0.72 -10.99
N TYR A 52 -6.92 0.87 -11.86
CA TYR A 52 -7.02 0.48 -13.26
C TYR A 52 -7.15 -1.04 -13.43
N MET A 53 -6.45 -1.80 -12.62
CA MET A 53 -6.39 -3.27 -12.67
C MET A 53 -7.52 -3.96 -11.90
N GLY A 54 -8.36 -3.22 -11.17
CA GLY A 54 -9.44 -3.78 -10.37
C GLY A 54 -8.96 -4.54 -9.13
N THR A 55 -7.81 -4.11 -8.57
CA THR A 55 -7.26 -4.60 -7.30
C THR A 55 -7.31 -3.48 -6.25
N ASN A 56 -6.94 -3.77 -5.00
CA ASN A 56 -6.93 -2.79 -3.93
C ASN A 56 -5.51 -2.61 -3.39
N SER A 57 -5.02 -1.37 -3.36
CA SER A 57 -3.69 -1.03 -2.86
C SER A 57 -3.76 0.10 -1.85
N THR A 58 -2.71 0.24 -1.04
CA THR A 58 -2.48 1.40 -0.18
C THR A 58 -1.90 2.58 -0.96
N SER A 59 -1.40 2.34 -2.17
CA SER A 59 -0.76 3.35 -3.01
C SER A 59 -1.75 3.98 -3.97
N TYR A 60 -1.97 5.28 -3.85
CA TYR A 60 -2.87 6.01 -4.76
C TYR A 60 -2.54 7.51 -4.82
N TYR A 61 -2.98 8.15 -5.88
CA TYR A 61 -3.05 9.59 -6.03
C TYR A 61 -4.49 10.02 -6.21
N PHE A 62 -4.92 10.98 -5.41
CA PHE A 62 -6.24 11.57 -5.54
C PHE A 62 -6.23 13.00 -5.01
N SER A 63 -6.42 13.98 -5.91
CA SER A 63 -6.33 15.42 -5.60
C SER A 63 -7.42 15.91 -4.65
N VAL A 64 -8.49 15.14 -4.46
CA VAL A 64 -9.58 15.43 -3.50
C VAL A 64 -9.58 14.38 -2.39
N ALA A 65 -8.42 14.15 -1.78
CA ALA A 65 -8.28 13.18 -0.71
C ALA A 65 -9.02 13.62 0.57
N ASN A 66 -9.49 12.64 1.33
CA ASN A 66 -10.08 12.90 2.65
C ASN A 66 -8.99 13.42 3.61
N GLY A 67 -9.20 14.60 4.21
CA GLY A 67 -8.24 15.21 5.13
C GLY A 67 -7.90 14.35 6.37
N ASN A 68 -8.74 13.39 6.75
CA ASN A 68 -8.41 12.45 7.81
C ASN A 68 -7.31 11.47 7.41
N ILE A 69 -7.19 11.13 6.11
CA ILE A 69 -6.11 10.28 5.62
C ILE A 69 -4.79 11.03 5.72
N SER A 70 -4.72 12.27 5.25
CA SER A 70 -3.52 13.12 5.38
C SER A 70 -3.11 13.25 6.85
N ARG A 71 -4.07 13.54 7.73
CA ARG A 71 -3.83 13.62 9.18
C ARG A 71 -3.29 12.32 9.76
N PHE A 72 -3.82 11.18 9.35
CA PHE A 72 -3.33 9.87 9.78
C PHE A 72 -1.88 9.64 9.34
N PHE A 73 -1.57 9.97 8.08
CA PHE A 73 -0.20 9.86 7.56
C PHE A 73 0.76 10.75 8.33
N ASP A 74 0.39 12.02 8.59
CA ASP A 74 1.18 12.96 9.39
C ASP A 74 1.38 12.45 10.82
N GLU A 75 0.31 11.98 11.46
CA GLU A 75 0.33 11.50 12.84
C GLU A 75 1.18 10.23 13.01
N MET A 76 1.20 9.37 12.01
CA MET A 76 2.01 8.15 11.99
C MET A 76 3.41 8.37 11.41
N TYR A 77 3.78 9.60 11.03
CA TYR A 77 5.03 9.91 10.33
C TYR A 77 5.27 8.99 9.12
N LEU A 78 4.23 8.77 8.32
CA LEU A 78 4.33 8.05 7.07
C LEU A 78 4.83 8.98 5.96
N ASN A 79 5.72 8.48 5.14
CA ASN A 79 6.30 9.28 4.07
C ASN A 79 5.30 9.48 2.91
N THR A 80 5.01 10.74 2.62
CA THR A 80 4.27 11.14 1.41
C THR A 80 5.22 11.96 0.53
N PRO A 81 5.69 11.44 -0.60
CA PRO A 81 6.69 12.12 -1.43
C PRO A 81 6.18 13.42 -2.03
N TRP A 82 4.89 13.55 -2.28
CA TRP A 82 4.21 14.75 -2.77
C TRP A 82 2.80 14.85 -2.21
N ASP A 83 2.24 16.04 -2.22
CA ASP A 83 0.86 16.28 -1.82
C ASP A 83 -0.10 15.37 -2.59
N TYR A 84 -1.07 14.79 -1.88
CA TYR A 84 -2.09 13.88 -2.42
C TYR A 84 -1.57 12.56 -3.01
N HIS A 85 -0.27 12.28 -2.89
CA HIS A 85 0.32 10.99 -3.24
C HIS A 85 0.51 10.17 -1.97
N TYR A 86 -0.22 9.10 -1.86
CA TYR A 86 -0.12 8.15 -0.77
C TYR A 86 0.56 6.90 -1.31
N ASN A 87 1.71 6.60 -0.74
CA ASN A 87 2.44 5.39 -1.08
C ASN A 87 2.05 4.28 -0.11
N ASN A 88 2.97 3.39 0.17
CA ASN A 88 2.78 2.32 1.13
C ASN A 88 2.73 2.83 2.59
N LEU A 89 2.54 1.90 3.52
CA LEU A 89 2.55 2.15 4.97
C LEU A 89 3.94 1.88 5.60
N ASP A 90 5.02 2.14 4.83
CA ASP A 90 6.42 1.95 5.21
C ASP A 90 6.78 0.51 5.64
N GLY A 91 6.00 -0.49 5.22
CA GLY A 91 6.17 -1.87 5.64
C GLY A 91 6.00 -2.08 7.15
N ARG A 92 5.17 -1.26 7.78
CA ARG A 92 4.81 -1.37 9.20
C ARG A 92 3.63 -2.30 9.36
N THR A 93 3.89 -3.55 9.69
CA THR A 93 2.88 -4.61 9.80
C THR A 93 1.65 -4.21 10.62
N ILE A 94 1.83 -3.45 11.70
CA ILE A 94 0.70 -2.96 12.52
C ILE A 94 -0.25 -2.09 11.68
N LEU A 95 0.30 -1.16 10.90
CA LEU A 95 -0.48 -0.28 10.05
C LEU A 95 -1.09 -1.03 8.86
N ASP A 96 -0.32 -1.98 8.31
CA ASP A 96 -0.80 -2.86 7.24
C ASP A 96 -2.02 -3.66 7.70
N ARG A 97 -1.95 -4.31 8.87
CA ARG A 97 -3.06 -5.05 9.47
C ARG A 97 -4.29 -4.17 9.68
N LEU A 98 -4.13 -2.98 10.26
CA LEU A 98 -5.20 -2.00 10.46
C LEU A 98 -5.86 -1.55 9.15
N ALA A 99 -5.08 -1.47 8.08
CA ALA A 99 -5.55 -1.07 6.75
C ALA A 99 -6.07 -2.25 5.90
N ALA A 100 -6.26 -3.43 6.46
CA ALA A 100 -6.64 -4.65 5.76
C ALA A 100 -5.65 -5.03 4.63
N VAL A 101 -4.37 -4.78 4.83
CA VAL A 101 -3.32 -5.20 3.90
C VAL A 101 -2.96 -6.65 4.19
N LYS A 102 -3.53 -7.55 3.43
CA LYS A 102 -3.32 -8.99 3.56
C LYS A 102 -2.09 -9.47 2.78
N TYR A 103 -1.74 -8.77 1.71
CA TYR A 103 -0.68 -9.18 0.81
C TYR A 103 0.42 -8.14 0.69
N PHE A 104 1.67 -8.61 0.66
CA PHE A 104 2.84 -7.77 0.45
C PHE A 104 3.64 -8.22 -0.77
N ALA A 105 3.88 -7.31 -1.70
CA ALA A 105 4.55 -7.58 -2.96
C ALA A 105 6.00 -7.12 -2.96
N ILE A 106 6.92 -8.00 -3.37
CA ILE A 106 8.31 -7.64 -3.64
C ILE A 106 8.72 -8.03 -5.06
N LYS A 107 9.57 -7.24 -5.69
CA LYS A 107 10.16 -7.59 -6.98
C LYS A 107 11.14 -8.75 -6.82
N LYS A 108 11.03 -9.78 -7.65
CA LYS A 108 11.83 -11.00 -7.54
C LYS A 108 13.34 -10.77 -7.69
N ASN A 109 13.73 -9.83 -8.52
CA ASN A 109 15.13 -9.50 -8.81
C ASN A 109 15.53 -8.14 -8.24
N GLY A 110 14.77 -7.61 -7.27
CA GLY A 110 15.02 -6.34 -6.61
C GLY A 110 15.54 -6.51 -5.20
N TYR A 111 16.21 -5.47 -4.70
CA TYR A 111 16.44 -5.34 -3.27
C TYR A 111 15.11 -5.02 -2.60
N GLY A 112 14.71 -5.82 -1.64
CA GLY A 112 13.50 -5.61 -0.87
C GLY A 112 13.51 -6.48 0.37
N TYR A 113 12.77 -6.08 1.37
CA TYR A 113 12.48 -6.90 2.54
C TYR A 113 10.98 -7.17 2.59
N VAL A 114 10.63 -8.27 3.20
CA VAL A 114 9.26 -8.61 3.55
C VAL A 114 9.06 -8.18 4.99
N PRO A 115 8.03 -7.38 5.31
CA PRO A 115 7.76 -7.01 6.69
C PRO A 115 7.50 -8.24 7.56
N TYR A 116 7.75 -8.10 8.86
CA TYR A 116 7.43 -9.14 9.83
C TYR A 116 5.93 -9.48 9.77
N GLY A 117 5.59 -10.76 9.85
CA GLY A 117 4.21 -11.25 9.80
C GLY A 117 3.76 -11.73 8.42
N TYR A 118 4.46 -11.34 7.35
CA TYR A 118 4.22 -11.85 6.00
C TYR A 118 5.08 -13.09 5.73
N ASP A 119 4.80 -14.17 6.43
CA ASP A 119 5.66 -15.36 6.46
C ASP A 119 5.35 -16.37 5.35
N GLN A 120 4.18 -16.29 4.75
CA GLN A 120 3.72 -17.22 3.72
C GLN A 120 3.86 -16.64 2.32
N GLU A 121 4.61 -17.33 1.46
CA GLU A 121 4.64 -16.99 0.03
C GLU A 121 3.36 -17.51 -0.65
N ALA A 122 2.41 -16.62 -0.93
CA ALA A 122 1.12 -16.95 -1.52
C ALA A 122 1.21 -17.23 -3.03
N VAL A 123 1.98 -16.40 -3.76
CA VAL A 123 2.19 -16.61 -5.20
C VAL A 123 3.53 -16.06 -5.67
N THR A 124 4.18 -16.78 -6.58
CA THR A 124 5.36 -16.30 -7.31
C THR A 124 5.06 -16.20 -8.81
N THR A 125 5.49 -15.09 -9.39
CA THR A 125 5.46 -14.84 -10.84
C THR A 125 6.88 -14.62 -11.37
N LYS A 126 7.03 -14.32 -12.66
CA LYS A 126 8.32 -13.96 -13.24
C LYS A 126 8.91 -12.68 -12.63
N LYS A 127 8.04 -11.70 -12.27
CA LYS A 127 8.44 -10.36 -11.80
C LYS A 127 8.31 -10.17 -10.30
N TYR A 128 7.33 -10.80 -9.63
CA TYR A 128 6.95 -10.55 -8.24
C TYR A 128 6.81 -11.82 -7.43
N ARG A 129 7.10 -11.72 -6.14
CA ARG A 129 6.68 -12.64 -5.08
C ARG A 129 5.68 -11.91 -4.22
N ILE A 130 4.60 -12.58 -3.88
CA ILE A 130 3.52 -12.07 -3.03
C ILE A 130 3.52 -12.90 -1.76
N TYR A 131 3.57 -12.21 -0.64
CA TYR A 131 3.53 -12.80 0.69
C TYR A 131 2.21 -12.45 1.36
N GLU A 132 1.73 -13.32 2.24
CA GLU A 132 0.46 -13.19 2.95
C GLU A 132 0.70 -13.02 4.44
N ASP A 133 -0.07 -12.13 5.09
CA ASP A 133 -0.24 -12.01 6.53
C ASP A 133 -1.64 -12.52 6.88
N GLU A 134 -1.71 -13.68 7.57
CA GLU A 134 -2.98 -14.30 7.98
C GLU A 134 -3.69 -13.51 9.10
N ASP A 135 -2.97 -12.65 9.82
CA ASP A 135 -3.51 -11.80 10.89
C ASP A 135 -4.03 -10.44 10.39
N ALA A 136 -4.08 -10.20 9.08
CA ALA A 136 -4.64 -8.98 8.52
C ALA A 136 -6.09 -8.81 8.97
N LEU A 137 -6.43 -7.64 9.50
CA LEU A 137 -7.80 -7.34 9.91
C LEU A 137 -8.73 -7.24 8.70
N PRO A 138 -10.02 -7.54 8.86
CA PRO A 138 -11.00 -7.28 7.80
C PRO A 138 -11.12 -5.76 7.56
N LEU A 139 -11.66 -5.37 6.40
CA LEU A 139 -11.83 -3.96 6.04
C LEU A 139 -12.66 -3.15 7.06
N GLY A 140 -13.58 -3.81 7.76
CA GLY A 140 -14.39 -3.21 8.82
C GLY A 140 -14.29 -4.03 10.11
N TYR A 141 -13.97 -3.37 11.20
CA TYR A 141 -13.92 -3.93 12.55
C TYR A 141 -14.39 -2.89 13.57
N THR A 142 -14.68 -3.33 14.79
CA THR A 142 -15.18 -2.49 15.89
C THR A 142 -14.23 -2.55 17.07
N TYR A 143 -14.23 -1.50 17.87
CA TYR A 143 -13.51 -1.44 19.14
C TYR A 143 -14.49 -1.49 20.29
N ASP A 144 -14.18 -2.26 21.32
CA ASP A 144 -14.93 -2.30 22.58
C ASP A 144 -14.38 -1.33 23.62
N THR A 145 -13.18 -0.83 23.40
CA THR A 145 -12.48 0.09 24.28
C THR A 145 -12.04 1.35 23.53
N TRP A 146 -11.79 2.42 24.26
CA TRP A 146 -11.32 3.67 23.68
C TRP A 146 -10.34 4.39 24.59
N ILE A 147 -9.46 5.17 24.02
CA ILE A 147 -8.52 6.01 24.74
C ILE A 147 -8.97 7.47 24.63
N PRO A 148 -9.08 8.24 25.76
CA PRO A 148 -9.35 9.66 25.69
C PRO A 148 -8.30 10.36 24.84
N ARG A 149 -8.74 11.30 23.99
CA ARG A 149 -7.87 12.02 23.05
C ARG A 149 -6.64 12.65 23.73
N GLU A 150 -6.83 13.26 24.90
CA GLU A 150 -5.74 13.87 25.68
C GLU A 150 -4.65 12.88 26.12
N LYS A 151 -5.01 11.61 26.31
CA LYS A 151 -4.06 10.54 26.61
C LYS A 151 -3.39 10.04 25.34
N TYR A 152 -4.18 9.84 24.29
CA TYR A 152 -3.69 9.37 22.99
C TYR A 152 -2.66 10.34 22.37
N GLU A 153 -2.90 11.65 22.46
CA GLU A 153 -1.99 12.68 21.93
C GLU A 153 -0.60 12.68 22.62
N LYS A 154 -0.51 12.17 23.85
CA LYS A 154 0.76 12.05 24.59
C LYS A 154 1.56 10.80 24.25
N LEU A 155 0.96 9.86 23.53
CA LEU A 155 1.65 8.64 23.12
C LEU A 155 2.68 8.92 22.02
N SER A 156 3.79 8.21 22.07
CA SER A 156 4.72 8.14 20.95
C SER A 156 4.05 7.47 19.74
N VAL A 157 4.62 7.64 18.55
CA VAL A 157 4.08 7.03 17.33
C VAL A 157 3.94 5.52 17.45
N THR A 158 4.92 4.87 18.06
CA THR A 158 4.90 3.40 18.26
C THR A 158 3.78 2.99 19.21
N GLU A 159 3.61 3.72 20.33
CA GLU A 159 2.54 3.45 21.27
C GLU A 159 1.14 3.70 20.67
N LYS A 160 1.00 4.74 19.83
CA LYS A 160 -0.24 4.98 19.07
C LYS A 160 -0.59 3.80 18.17
N GLN A 161 0.39 3.28 17.41
CA GLN A 161 0.19 2.11 16.57
C GLN A 161 -0.25 0.88 17.37
N GLN A 162 0.40 0.62 18.51
CA GLN A 162 0.02 -0.48 19.40
C GLN A 162 -1.39 -0.30 19.98
N ALA A 163 -1.71 0.92 20.39
CA ALA A 163 -3.03 1.24 20.95
C ALA A 163 -4.19 1.07 19.96
N LEU A 164 -3.91 1.19 18.66
CA LEU A 164 -4.91 0.97 17.61
C LEU A 164 -5.21 -0.53 17.33
N LEU A 165 -4.37 -1.44 17.83
CA LEU A 165 -4.58 -2.89 17.70
C LEU A 165 -5.14 -3.54 18.97
N GLN A 166 -5.30 -2.81 20.06
CA GLN A 166 -5.84 -3.29 21.35
C GLN A 166 -7.30 -2.91 21.52
#